data_2a7eb40985d8b1ee6b64ad2c9c26c20a
#
_entry.id   2a7eb40985d8b1ee6b64ad2c9c26c20a
#
_cell.length_a   1.000
_cell.length_b   1.000
_cell.length_c   1.000
_cell.angle_alpha   90.00
_cell.angle_beta   90.00
_cell.angle_gamma   90.00
#
_symmetry.space_group_name_H-M   'P 1'
#
loop_
_entity.id
_entity.type
_entity.pdbx_description
1 polymer ?
#
loop_
_entity_poly.entity_id
_entity_poly.type
_entity_poly.pdbx_seq_one_letter_code
_entity_poly.pdbx_strand_id
1 'polypeptide(L)'
;MDSFNKEIDEITENPFRIFSINNFFDYNFYLDIRKLFDKLGPKELSLTKNFGKTFIRSDEANFDNDKENQIFSKLNKIIFSDEFFYFFVKNSYIKNAMSQSNIFRKIKYLRYPILQNSKVSLLDFLFSKISVSYNFSYIKNNGGIVPHVDSQRKYLSLLLYFPDDTETEIEYGTTFWSSKSSNFSNTHIQDVAKINDFKNNSKVFFKSPFVANCLYGFMRNNYSWHTVEPTDVNPNYVRKSLNINLLYQN
;
A
#
# COMPACT_ATOMS: atom_id res chain seq x y z
N MET A 1 4.60 -2.27 -25.24
CA MET A 1 3.54 -2.57 -24.26
C MET A 1 3.91 -1.93 -22.95
N ASP A 2 3.01 -1.16 -22.37
CA ASP A 2 3.24 -0.56 -21.05
C ASP A 2 3.44 -1.67 -20.01
N SER A 3 4.31 -1.42 -19.04
CA SER A 3 4.65 -2.40 -18.00
C SER A 3 3.53 -2.61 -16.99
N PHE A 4 2.58 -1.66 -16.91
CA PHE A 4 1.37 -1.69 -16.07
C PHE A 4 0.31 -0.73 -16.64
N ASN A 5 -0.96 -0.93 -16.23
CA ASN A 5 -2.05 -0.02 -16.59
C ASN A 5 -1.91 1.32 -15.85
N LYS A 6 -2.18 2.41 -16.57
CA LYS A 6 -2.04 3.80 -16.08
C LYS A 6 -3.38 4.54 -15.97
N GLU A 7 -4.50 3.86 -16.18
CA GLU A 7 -5.82 4.45 -16.05
C GLU A 7 -6.23 4.52 -14.57
N ILE A 8 -6.26 5.72 -14.04
CA ILE A 8 -6.62 5.97 -12.64
C ILE A 8 -8.11 6.26 -12.54
N ASP A 9 -8.81 5.45 -11.76
CA ASP A 9 -10.18 5.70 -11.32
C ASP A 9 -10.15 6.40 -9.95
N GLU A 10 -10.57 7.67 -9.91
CA GLU A 10 -10.65 8.42 -8.65
C GLU A 10 -11.88 7.99 -7.86
N ILE A 11 -11.68 7.53 -6.63
CA ILE A 11 -12.74 7.08 -5.73
C ILE A 11 -13.21 8.26 -4.86
N THR A 12 -12.27 8.96 -4.24
CA THR A 12 -12.55 10.12 -3.39
C THR A 12 -11.31 10.98 -3.18
N GLU A 13 -11.51 12.27 -2.92
CA GLU A 13 -10.46 13.19 -2.49
C GLU A 13 -10.58 13.58 -1.01
N ASN A 14 -11.72 13.32 -0.38
CA ASN A 14 -12.01 13.71 1.01
C ASN A 14 -12.43 12.50 1.85
N PRO A 15 -11.92 12.34 3.11
CA PRO A 15 -10.99 13.23 3.83
C PRO A 15 -9.53 13.11 3.36
N PHE A 16 -9.22 12.16 2.50
CA PHE A 16 -7.94 11.97 1.82
C PHE A 16 -8.17 11.23 0.50
N ARG A 17 -7.24 11.42 -0.41
CA ARG A 17 -7.34 10.85 -1.75
C ARG A 17 -7.21 9.33 -1.71
N ILE A 18 -8.18 8.64 -2.34
CA ILE A 18 -8.16 7.21 -2.66
C ILE A 18 -8.47 7.06 -4.15
N PHE A 19 -7.74 6.19 -4.81
CA PHE A 19 -7.94 5.85 -6.22
C PHE A 19 -7.74 4.36 -6.44
N SER A 20 -8.17 3.85 -7.59
CA SER A 20 -7.88 2.50 -8.05
C SER A 20 -7.32 2.49 -9.47
N ILE A 21 -6.68 1.38 -9.82
CA ILE A 21 -6.26 1.05 -11.17
C ILE A 21 -6.64 -0.41 -11.39
N ASN A 22 -7.63 -0.61 -12.26
CA ASN A 22 -8.09 -1.95 -12.62
C ASN A 22 -7.12 -2.60 -13.62
N ASN A 23 -7.04 -3.93 -13.60
CA ASN A 23 -6.14 -4.68 -14.48
C ASN A 23 -4.71 -4.12 -14.47
N PHE A 24 -4.17 -3.92 -13.25
CA PHE A 24 -2.93 -3.18 -13.04
C PHE A 24 -1.75 -3.81 -13.79
N PHE A 25 -1.58 -5.12 -13.72
CA PHE A 25 -0.61 -5.85 -14.53
C PHE A 25 -1.30 -6.61 -15.68
N ASP A 26 -0.52 -6.99 -16.70
CA ASP A 26 -0.95 -8.07 -17.59
C ASP A 26 -1.41 -9.27 -16.78
N TYR A 27 -2.51 -9.88 -17.15
CA TYR A 27 -3.16 -10.90 -16.31
C TYR A 27 -2.27 -12.14 -16.09
N ASN A 28 -1.51 -12.58 -17.10
CA ASN A 28 -0.59 -13.72 -16.95
C ASN A 28 0.54 -13.36 -15.98
N PHE A 29 1.07 -12.14 -16.08
CA PHE A 29 2.09 -11.69 -15.16
C PHE A 29 1.56 -11.54 -13.73
N TYR A 30 0.33 -11.05 -13.55
CA TYR A 30 -0.34 -11.03 -12.26
C TYR A 30 -0.45 -12.45 -11.65
N LEU A 31 -0.86 -13.46 -12.44
CA LEU A 31 -0.92 -14.85 -11.98
C LEU A 31 0.47 -15.40 -11.61
N ASP A 32 1.49 -15.00 -12.33
CA ASP A 32 2.86 -15.40 -12.00
C ASP A 32 3.33 -14.78 -10.67
N ILE A 33 3.01 -13.50 -10.41
CA ILE A 33 3.28 -12.87 -9.10
C ILE A 33 2.50 -13.60 -7.99
N ARG A 34 1.24 -14.00 -8.23
CA ARG A 34 0.45 -14.79 -7.26
C ARG A 34 1.17 -16.06 -6.84
N LYS A 35 1.81 -16.78 -7.78
CA LYS A 35 2.62 -17.98 -7.47
C LYS A 35 3.80 -17.68 -6.56
N LEU A 36 4.40 -16.48 -6.66
CA LEU A 36 5.48 -16.08 -5.75
C LEU A 36 5.01 -16.01 -4.29
N PHE A 37 3.77 -15.56 -4.04
CA PHE A 37 3.20 -15.58 -2.68
C PHE A 37 3.13 -17.00 -2.10
N ASP A 38 2.74 -17.98 -2.92
CA ASP A 38 2.61 -19.38 -2.47
C ASP A 38 3.98 -20.00 -2.16
N LYS A 39 5.02 -19.57 -2.87
CA LYS A 39 6.40 -20.03 -2.68
C LYS A 39 7.08 -19.36 -1.49
N LEU A 40 6.91 -18.05 -1.35
CA LEU A 40 7.46 -17.33 -0.21
C LEU A 40 6.84 -17.74 1.11
N GLY A 41 5.57 -18.05 1.14
CA GLY A 41 4.73 -18.48 2.26
C GLY A 41 5.21 -18.08 3.66
N PRO A 42 4.42 -17.50 4.52
CA PRO A 42 4.87 -17.18 5.86
C PRO A 42 5.17 -18.47 6.62
N LYS A 43 6.38 -18.62 7.17
CA LYS A 43 6.76 -19.79 7.96
C LYS A 43 5.90 -19.97 9.21
N GLU A 44 5.40 -18.85 9.77
CA GLU A 44 4.47 -18.84 10.91
C GLU A 44 3.51 -17.67 10.83
N LEU A 45 2.20 -17.96 10.85
CA LEU A 45 1.14 -16.97 11.06
C LEU A 45 0.45 -17.28 12.39
N SER A 46 0.62 -16.42 13.38
CA SER A 46 -0.03 -16.53 14.69
C SER A 46 -0.93 -15.34 14.96
N LEU A 47 -2.18 -15.59 15.37
CA LEU A 47 -3.11 -14.52 15.78
C LEU A 47 -2.65 -13.77 17.02
N THR A 48 -1.85 -14.39 17.88
CA THR A 48 -1.30 -13.76 19.09
C THR A 48 -0.16 -12.80 18.76
N LYS A 49 0.42 -12.92 17.57
CA LYS A 49 1.51 -12.04 17.13
C LYS A 49 1.02 -11.16 15.97
N ASN A 50 1.10 -9.84 16.15
CA ASN A 50 0.71 -8.85 15.12
C ASN A 50 -0.70 -9.05 14.54
N PHE A 51 -1.66 -9.53 15.34
CA PHE A 51 -3.05 -9.80 14.90
C PHE A 51 -3.13 -10.72 13.66
N GLY A 52 -2.25 -11.70 13.56
CA GLY A 52 -2.21 -12.62 12.43
C GLY A 52 -1.60 -12.08 11.15
N LYS A 53 -0.97 -10.90 11.19
CA LYS A 53 -0.28 -10.30 10.04
C LYS A 53 1.21 -10.62 10.06
N THR A 54 1.75 -10.95 8.89
CA THR A 54 3.18 -10.95 8.62
C THR A 54 3.47 -10.38 7.24
N PHE A 55 4.73 -10.08 6.96
CA PHE A 55 5.17 -9.66 5.63
C PHE A 55 6.61 -10.10 5.39
N ILE A 56 6.95 -10.24 4.10
CA ILE A 56 8.31 -10.49 3.63
C ILE A 56 8.69 -9.29 2.76
N ARG A 57 9.76 -8.61 3.11
CA ARG A 57 10.27 -7.48 2.36
C ARG A 57 10.84 -7.95 1.03
N SER A 58 10.81 -7.09 0.01
CA SER A 58 11.36 -7.42 -1.30
C SER A 58 12.86 -7.73 -1.26
N ASP A 59 13.61 -7.12 -0.34
CA ASP A 59 15.05 -7.38 -0.15
C ASP A 59 15.36 -8.64 0.68
N GLU A 60 14.34 -9.25 1.31
CA GLU A 60 14.41 -10.52 2.04
C GLU A 60 13.86 -11.70 1.24
N ALA A 61 13.13 -11.40 0.13
CA ALA A 61 12.53 -12.43 -0.71
C ALA A 61 13.60 -13.18 -1.51
N ASN A 62 13.58 -14.50 -1.40
CA ASN A 62 14.49 -15.40 -2.11
C ASN A 62 13.72 -16.57 -2.72
N PHE A 63 14.12 -16.99 -3.91
CA PHE A 63 13.48 -18.06 -4.66
C PHE A 63 14.52 -19.09 -5.12
N ASP A 64 14.17 -20.38 -5.01
CA ASP A 64 15.11 -21.47 -5.24
C ASP A 64 15.27 -21.82 -6.74
N ASN A 65 14.34 -21.40 -7.59
CA ASN A 65 14.40 -21.74 -9.01
C ASN A 65 14.45 -20.52 -9.96
N ASP A 66 15.00 -20.74 -11.16
CA ASP A 66 15.24 -19.71 -12.15
C ASP A 66 13.96 -19.03 -12.64
N LYS A 67 12.86 -19.77 -12.75
CA LYS A 67 11.59 -19.23 -13.25
C LYS A 67 11.02 -18.21 -12.25
N GLU A 68 11.02 -18.53 -10.96
CA GLU A 68 10.56 -17.64 -9.91
C GLU A 68 11.47 -16.41 -9.81
N ASN A 69 12.79 -16.61 -9.91
CA ASN A 69 13.76 -15.53 -9.94
C ASN A 69 13.56 -14.59 -11.15
N GLN A 70 13.20 -15.11 -12.32
CA GLN A 70 12.89 -14.29 -13.49
C GLN A 70 11.61 -13.46 -13.28
N ILE A 71 10.55 -14.04 -12.73
CA ILE A 71 9.31 -13.34 -12.40
C ILE A 71 9.59 -12.23 -11.38
N PHE A 72 10.32 -12.54 -10.32
CA PHE A 72 10.68 -11.60 -9.28
C PHE A 72 11.56 -10.47 -9.81
N SER A 73 12.55 -10.79 -10.67
CA SER A 73 13.38 -9.79 -11.34
C SER A 73 12.54 -8.86 -12.23
N LYS A 74 11.56 -9.40 -12.97
CA LYS A 74 10.63 -8.60 -13.78
C LYS A 74 9.79 -7.68 -12.90
N LEU A 75 9.26 -8.18 -11.77
CA LEU A 75 8.51 -7.38 -10.80
C LEU A 75 9.36 -6.23 -10.25
N ASN A 76 10.59 -6.51 -9.84
CA ASN A 76 11.55 -5.50 -9.38
C ASN A 76 11.83 -4.45 -10.46
N LYS A 77 12.07 -4.86 -11.71
CA LYS A 77 12.30 -3.95 -12.83
C LYS A 77 11.12 -3.00 -13.05
N ILE A 78 9.89 -3.46 -12.86
CA ILE A 78 8.69 -2.61 -13.00
C ILE A 78 8.58 -1.66 -11.82
N ILE A 79 8.55 -2.18 -10.58
CA ILE A 79 8.27 -1.37 -9.38
C ILE A 79 9.37 -0.34 -9.11
N PHE A 80 10.62 -0.67 -9.40
CA PHE A 80 11.75 0.25 -9.23
C PHE A 80 12.10 1.04 -10.50
N SER A 81 11.27 0.97 -11.56
CA SER A 81 11.48 1.75 -12.77
C SER A 81 11.17 3.23 -12.56
N ASP A 82 11.83 4.06 -13.36
CA ASP A 82 11.52 5.48 -13.48
C ASP A 82 10.07 5.70 -13.91
N GLU A 83 9.58 4.87 -14.83
CA GLU A 83 8.22 4.92 -15.33
C GLU A 83 7.19 4.78 -14.20
N PHE A 84 7.33 3.75 -13.35
CA PHE A 84 6.47 3.53 -12.19
C PHE A 84 6.55 4.70 -11.21
N PHE A 85 7.77 5.10 -10.89
CA PHE A 85 8.04 6.16 -9.95
C PHE A 85 7.41 7.49 -10.39
N TYR A 86 7.72 7.94 -11.62
CA TYR A 86 7.19 9.22 -12.12
C TYR A 86 5.68 9.20 -12.31
N PHE A 87 5.11 8.07 -12.72
CA PHE A 87 3.68 7.93 -12.83
C PHE A 87 2.98 8.22 -11.49
N PHE A 88 3.38 7.54 -10.43
CA PHE A 88 2.73 7.71 -9.13
C PHE A 88 3.08 9.04 -8.45
N VAL A 89 4.30 9.50 -8.53
CA VAL A 89 4.69 10.79 -7.96
C VAL A 89 3.99 11.93 -8.68
N LYS A 90 3.98 11.96 -10.01
CA LYS A 90 3.32 13.00 -10.79
C LYS A 90 1.81 13.05 -10.51
N ASN A 91 1.13 11.92 -10.59
CA ASN A 91 -0.32 11.88 -10.42
C ASN A 91 -0.76 12.16 -8.98
N SER A 92 -0.02 11.70 -7.97
CA SER A 92 -0.32 12.01 -6.58
C SER A 92 0.04 13.45 -6.20
N TYR A 93 1.11 14.00 -6.76
CA TYR A 93 1.64 15.31 -6.43
C TYR A 93 0.77 16.47 -6.95
N ILE A 94 0.40 16.44 -8.22
CA ILE A 94 -0.32 17.56 -8.86
C ILE A 94 -1.64 17.82 -8.12
N LYS A 95 -2.41 16.78 -7.80
CA LYS A 95 -3.67 16.91 -7.10
C LYS A 95 -3.51 17.34 -5.64
N ASN A 96 -2.49 16.82 -4.93
CA ASN A 96 -2.26 17.19 -3.53
C ASN A 96 -1.68 18.60 -3.37
N ALA A 97 -0.86 19.06 -4.31
CA ALA A 97 -0.33 20.43 -4.30
C ALA A 97 -1.42 21.49 -4.55
N MET A 98 -2.46 21.14 -5.29
CA MET A 98 -3.60 22.04 -5.51
C MET A 98 -4.50 22.19 -4.28
N SER A 99 -4.54 21.16 -3.40
CA SER A 99 -5.36 21.17 -2.18
C SER A 99 -4.69 21.83 -0.97
N GLN A 100 -3.36 22.01 -0.99
CA GLN A 100 -2.61 22.63 0.12
C GLN A 100 -2.14 24.04 -0.25
N SER A 101 -2.62 25.04 0.49
CA SER A 101 -2.38 26.48 0.27
C SER A 101 -0.93 26.95 0.48
N ASN A 102 0.01 26.06 0.87
CA ASN A 102 1.37 26.44 1.20
C ASN A 102 2.31 26.39 -0.01
N ILE A 103 2.56 27.55 -0.61
CA ILE A 103 3.42 27.76 -1.79
C ILE A 103 4.85 27.22 -1.58
N PHE A 104 5.44 27.34 -0.38
CA PHE A 104 6.79 26.83 -0.09
C PHE A 104 6.88 25.30 -0.14
N ARG A 105 5.84 24.58 0.28
CA ARG A 105 5.75 23.14 0.07
C ARG A 105 5.67 22.78 -1.41
N LYS A 106 4.93 23.57 -2.21
CA LYS A 106 4.82 23.37 -3.65
C LYS A 106 6.18 23.48 -4.35
N ILE A 107 7.00 24.45 -3.98
CA ILE A 107 8.35 24.65 -4.56
C ILE A 107 9.30 23.50 -4.16
N LYS A 108 9.25 23.04 -2.91
CA LYS A 108 10.10 21.96 -2.41
C LYS A 108 9.88 20.62 -3.13
N TYR A 109 8.68 20.40 -3.66
CA TYR A 109 8.32 19.16 -4.35
C TYR A 109 8.30 19.28 -5.88
N LEU A 110 8.50 20.46 -6.44
CA LEU A 110 8.56 20.68 -7.89
C LEU A 110 9.82 20.15 -8.56
N ARG A 111 10.85 19.80 -7.79
CA ARG A 111 12.06 19.20 -8.34
C ARG A 111 12.10 17.71 -8.08
N TYR A 112 12.34 16.97 -9.14
CA TYR A 112 12.31 15.52 -9.24
C TYR A 112 13.14 14.82 -8.15
N PRO A 113 12.63 13.74 -7.57
CA PRO A 113 13.40 12.88 -6.69
C PRO A 113 14.55 12.24 -7.47
N ILE A 114 15.65 12.06 -6.79
CA ILE A 114 16.85 11.47 -7.37
C ILE A 114 16.78 9.97 -7.16
N LEU A 115 17.04 9.26 -8.24
CA LEU A 115 17.12 7.81 -8.28
C LEU A 115 18.21 7.28 -7.35
N GLN A 116 18.02 6.09 -6.84
CA GLN A 116 18.85 5.45 -5.81
C GLN A 116 20.35 5.39 -6.09
N ASN A 117 20.82 5.67 -7.32
CA ASN A 117 22.22 5.49 -7.74
C ASN A 117 22.93 6.78 -8.18
N SER A 118 22.37 7.96 -8.00
CA SER A 118 23.05 9.21 -8.36
C SER A 118 23.86 9.78 -7.20
N LYS A 119 25.07 10.28 -7.50
CA LYS A 119 25.89 11.01 -6.52
C LYS A 119 25.11 12.20 -5.97
N VAL A 120 25.01 12.30 -4.65
CA VAL A 120 24.31 13.38 -3.94
C VAL A 120 24.91 14.73 -4.36
N SER A 121 24.09 15.59 -4.99
CA SER A 121 24.46 16.96 -5.30
C SER A 121 24.00 17.91 -4.18
N LEU A 122 24.57 19.12 -4.14
CA LEU A 122 24.14 20.15 -3.14
C LEU A 122 22.65 20.48 -3.26
N LEU A 123 22.08 20.34 -4.47
CA LEU A 123 20.65 20.52 -4.74
C LEU A 123 19.80 19.38 -4.15
N ASP A 124 20.37 18.18 -4.01
CA ASP A 124 19.68 17.02 -3.42
C ASP A 124 19.43 17.19 -1.93
N PHE A 125 20.30 17.91 -1.26
CA PHE A 125 20.16 18.24 0.16
C PHE A 125 18.95 19.15 0.41
N LEU A 126 18.58 19.97 -0.56
CA LEU A 126 17.45 20.90 -0.45
C LEU A 126 16.08 20.26 -0.77
N PHE A 127 16.04 19.03 -1.28
CA PHE A 127 14.81 18.38 -1.75
C PHE A 127 14.59 17.03 -1.08
N SER A 128 13.34 16.77 -0.67
CA SER A 128 12.97 15.46 -0.11
C SER A 128 13.08 14.38 -1.18
N LYS A 129 13.91 13.38 -0.92
CA LYS A 129 13.99 12.17 -1.75
C LYS A 129 12.78 11.29 -1.48
N ILE A 130 12.24 10.68 -2.52
CA ILE A 130 11.21 9.65 -2.39
C ILE A 130 11.82 8.35 -2.90
N SER A 131 11.73 7.31 -2.11
CA SER A 131 12.10 5.95 -2.50
C SER A 131 10.86 5.07 -2.61
N VAL A 132 10.99 3.99 -3.38
CA VAL A 132 9.98 2.95 -3.48
C VAL A 132 10.44 1.75 -2.67
N SER A 133 9.53 1.12 -1.96
CA SER A 133 9.72 -0.20 -1.33
C SER A 133 8.45 -1.01 -1.45
N TYR A 134 8.54 -2.34 -1.40
CA TYR A 134 7.35 -3.18 -1.35
C TYR A 134 7.55 -4.43 -0.51
N ASN A 135 6.43 -4.99 -0.06
CA ASN A 135 6.37 -6.18 0.77
C ASN A 135 5.29 -7.14 0.27
N PHE A 136 5.56 -8.43 0.32
CA PHE A 136 4.56 -9.49 0.25
C PHE A 136 3.90 -9.59 1.63
N SER A 137 2.63 -9.21 1.73
CA SER A 137 1.89 -9.16 3.00
C SER A 137 0.88 -10.28 3.07
N TYR A 138 0.82 -10.93 4.24
CA TYR A 138 -0.05 -12.05 4.54
C TYR A 138 -0.85 -11.75 5.80
N ILE A 139 -2.15 -12.02 5.78
CA ILE A 139 -3.01 -11.95 6.95
C ILE A 139 -3.78 -13.26 7.05
N LYS A 140 -3.63 -13.94 8.20
CA LYS A 140 -4.31 -15.20 8.49
C LYS A 140 -5.81 -14.99 8.62
N ASN A 141 -6.59 -16.06 8.37
CA ASN A 141 -8.02 -16.10 8.74
C ASN A 141 -8.23 -15.62 10.17
N ASN A 142 -9.25 -14.84 10.41
CA ASN A 142 -9.50 -14.11 11.67
C ASN A 142 -8.41 -13.12 12.10
N GLY A 143 -7.39 -12.90 11.25
CA GLY A 143 -6.41 -11.85 11.44
C GLY A 143 -6.89 -10.52 10.88
N GLY A 144 -6.20 -9.44 11.27
CA GLY A 144 -6.57 -8.11 10.81
C GLY A 144 -5.45 -7.09 11.00
N ILE A 145 -5.78 -5.85 10.72
CA ILE A 145 -4.94 -4.69 11.00
C ILE A 145 -5.77 -3.70 11.80
N VAL A 146 -5.31 -3.39 12.99
CA VAL A 146 -5.96 -2.41 13.89
C VAL A 146 -6.03 -1.02 13.27
N PRO A 147 -6.94 -0.14 13.74
CA PRO A 147 -7.01 1.23 13.27
C PRO A 147 -5.67 1.93 13.39
N HIS A 148 -5.17 2.42 12.28
CA HIS A 148 -3.92 3.15 12.24
C HIS A 148 -3.86 4.16 11.09
N VAL A 149 -2.93 5.09 11.23
CA VAL A 149 -2.46 5.96 10.16
C VAL A 149 -1.03 5.54 9.85
N ASP A 150 -0.72 5.43 8.59
CA ASP A 150 0.63 5.12 8.15
C ASP A 150 1.69 6.08 8.70
N SER A 151 2.93 5.61 8.82
CA SER A 151 4.03 6.43 9.35
C SER A 151 4.21 7.74 8.56
N GLN A 152 4.74 8.77 9.20
CA GLN A 152 4.99 10.07 8.57
C GLN A 152 5.98 10.00 7.40
N ARG A 153 6.76 8.93 7.32
CA ARG A 153 7.68 8.69 6.20
C ARG A 153 6.96 8.24 4.93
N LYS A 154 5.76 7.68 5.03
CA LYS A 154 5.00 7.28 3.85
C LYS A 154 4.39 8.50 3.17
N TYR A 155 4.56 8.56 1.87
CA TYR A 155 3.96 9.54 0.98
C TYR A 155 2.68 9.00 0.35
N LEU A 156 2.75 7.77 -0.17
CA LEU A 156 1.69 7.06 -0.85
C LEU A 156 1.78 5.58 -0.51
N SER A 157 0.66 4.96 -0.20
CA SER A 157 0.52 3.53 -0.03
C SER A 157 -0.31 2.94 -1.17
N LEU A 158 0.20 1.88 -1.80
CA LEU A 158 -0.43 1.16 -2.89
C LEU A 158 -0.63 -0.29 -2.46
N LEU A 159 -1.82 -0.83 -2.67
CA LEU A 159 -2.25 -2.16 -2.26
C LEU A 159 -2.76 -2.92 -3.48
N LEU A 160 -2.00 -3.91 -3.94
CA LEU A 160 -2.45 -4.83 -4.98
C LEU A 160 -2.88 -6.15 -4.33
N TYR A 161 -4.11 -6.58 -4.58
CA TYR A 161 -4.71 -7.73 -3.94
C TYR A 161 -4.58 -9.02 -4.76
N PHE A 162 -4.45 -10.15 -4.03
CA PHE A 162 -4.30 -11.49 -4.60
C PHE A 162 -5.31 -12.44 -3.93
N PRO A 163 -6.61 -12.36 -4.25
CA PRO A 163 -7.60 -13.32 -3.80
C PRO A 163 -7.28 -14.73 -4.30
N ASP A 164 -7.61 -15.75 -3.51
CA ASP A 164 -7.32 -17.15 -3.86
C ASP A 164 -8.22 -17.65 -4.98
N ASP A 165 -9.46 -17.21 -5.05
CA ASP A 165 -10.41 -17.50 -6.13
C ASP A 165 -11.08 -16.23 -6.65
N THR A 166 -11.84 -16.40 -7.74
CA THR A 166 -12.50 -15.32 -8.50
C THR A 166 -13.63 -14.62 -7.72
N GLU A 167 -13.93 -15.04 -6.52
CA GLU A 167 -14.95 -14.42 -5.69
C GLU A 167 -14.45 -13.10 -5.14
N THR A 168 -15.05 -12.06 -5.63
CA THR A 168 -14.88 -10.68 -5.21
C THR A 168 -15.49 -10.49 -3.83
N GLU A 169 -14.72 -10.75 -2.79
CA GLU A 169 -15.21 -10.56 -1.43
C GLU A 169 -14.87 -9.14 -0.97
N ILE A 170 -15.84 -8.24 -1.11
CA ILE A 170 -15.74 -6.84 -0.64
C ILE A 170 -15.25 -6.78 0.81
N GLU A 171 -15.54 -7.82 1.60
CA GLU A 171 -15.24 -7.86 3.04
C GLU A 171 -13.75 -7.98 3.37
N TYR A 172 -12.91 -8.46 2.45
CA TYR A 172 -11.47 -8.68 2.72
C TYR A 172 -10.56 -7.51 2.33
N GLY A 173 -11.14 -6.44 1.82
CA GLY A 173 -10.40 -5.25 1.45
C GLY A 173 -9.94 -4.42 2.65
N THR A 174 -9.39 -3.26 2.35
CA THR A 174 -9.00 -2.27 3.35
C THR A 174 -10.18 -1.34 3.63
N THR A 175 -10.52 -1.17 4.92
CA THR A 175 -11.58 -0.25 5.36
C THR A 175 -10.96 1.09 5.70
N PHE A 176 -11.50 2.15 5.13
CA PHE A 176 -11.07 3.53 5.34
C PHE A 176 -12.08 4.29 6.19
N TRP A 177 -11.57 5.03 7.18
CA TRP A 177 -12.36 5.66 8.21
C TRP A 177 -12.21 7.18 8.20
N SER A 178 -13.33 7.88 8.35
CA SER A 178 -13.36 9.30 8.67
C SER A 178 -13.54 9.46 10.18
N SER A 179 -12.52 9.94 10.86
CA SER A 179 -12.60 10.23 12.29
C SER A 179 -12.83 11.71 12.51
N LYS A 180 -13.83 12.05 13.35
CA LYS A 180 -14.08 13.43 13.79
C LYS A 180 -13.23 13.82 15.01
N SER A 181 -12.61 12.84 15.66
CA SER A 181 -11.88 13.06 16.91
C SER A 181 -10.42 13.40 16.64
N SER A 182 -9.99 14.57 17.09
CA SER A 182 -8.57 14.95 17.22
C SER A 182 -7.84 14.20 18.34
N ASN A 183 -8.56 13.38 19.11
CA ASN A 183 -8.05 12.71 20.29
C ASN A 183 -7.19 11.48 20.02
N PHE A 184 -7.18 10.99 18.76
CA PHE A 184 -6.33 9.87 18.37
C PHE A 184 -4.98 10.41 17.86
N SER A 185 -4.10 10.76 18.80
CA SER A 185 -2.76 11.26 18.48
C SER A 185 -1.77 10.17 18.07
N ASN A 186 -2.10 8.90 18.34
CA ASN A 186 -1.22 7.76 18.09
C ASN A 186 -1.48 7.15 16.71
N THR A 187 -0.43 6.86 16.00
CA THR A 187 -0.49 6.26 14.65
C THR A 187 -1.05 4.83 14.63
N HIS A 188 -1.06 4.13 15.77
CA HIS A 188 -1.60 2.77 15.91
C HIS A 188 -2.37 2.64 17.22
N ILE A 189 -3.61 2.17 17.13
CA ILE A 189 -4.47 1.93 18.29
C ILE A 189 -4.45 0.42 18.57
N GLN A 190 -3.73 -0.02 19.61
CA GLN A 190 -3.58 -1.44 19.94
C GLN A 190 -4.48 -1.91 21.10
N ASP A 191 -4.93 -0.99 21.93
CA ASP A 191 -5.81 -1.28 23.06
C ASP A 191 -7.25 -1.54 22.57
N VAL A 192 -7.86 -2.64 23.02
CA VAL A 192 -9.20 -3.08 22.56
C VAL A 192 -10.27 -2.04 22.89
N ALA A 193 -10.22 -1.43 24.08
CA ALA A 193 -11.21 -0.41 24.47
C ALA A 193 -11.09 0.82 23.57
N LYS A 194 -9.87 1.24 23.27
CA LYS A 194 -9.59 2.35 22.32
C LYS A 194 -9.96 2.02 20.90
N ILE A 195 -9.82 0.77 20.45
CA ILE A 195 -10.28 0.32 19.12
C ILE A 195 -11.79 0.47 19.04
N ASN A 196 -12.52 0.03 20.07
CA ASN A 196 -13.98 0.14 20.12
C ASN A 196 -14.42 1.61 20.17
N ASP A 197 -13.76 2.43 20.99
CA ASP A 197 -14.02 3.86 21.06
C ASP A 197 -13.76 4.54 19.70
N PHE A 198 -12.66 4.21 19.03
CA PHE A 198 -12.38 4.70 17.68
C PHE A 198 -13.50 4.33 16.71
N LYS A 199 -13.92 3.06 16.66
CA LYS A 199 -14.96 2.60 15.73
C LYS A 199 -16.31 3.24 16.01
N ASN A 200 -16.67 3.47 17.27
CA ASN A 200 -17.91 4.13 17.67
C ASN A 200 -17.92 5.63 17.32
N ASN A 201 -16.77 6.29 17.33
CA ASN A 201 -16.62 7.72 17.06
C ASN A 201 -16.15 8.05 15.62
N SER A 202 -16.01 7.02 14.79
CA SER A 202 -15.58 7.16 13.40
C SER A 202 -16.61 6.57 12.45
N LYS A 203 -16.57 7.00 11.20
CA LYS A 203 -17.47 6.50 10.15
C LYS A 203 -16.64 5.86 9.02
N VAL A 204 -17.02 4.64 8.62
CA VAL A 204 -16.51 4.06 7.37
C VAL A 204 -17.04 4.92 6.22
N PHE A 205 -16.15 5.39 5.37
CA PHE A 205 -16.55 6.13 4.18
C PHE A 205 -16.21 5.38 2.89
N PHE A 206 -15.25 4.45 2.95
CA PHE A 206 -14.94 3.58 1.82
C PHE A 206 -14.38 2.24 2.32
N LYS A 207 -14.70 1.16 1.63
CA LYS A 207 -14.12 -0.16 1.80
C LYS A 207 -13.70 -0.65 0.42
N SER A 208 -12.41 -0.89 0.24
CA SER A 208 -11.91 -1.34 -1.05
C SER A 208 -12.37 -2.78 -1.30
N PRO A 209 -12.98 -3.08 -2.45
CA PRO A 209 -13.21 -4.47 -2.85
C PRO A 209 -11.89 -5.26 -2.91
N PHE A 210 -11.90 -6.51 -2.46
CA PHE A 210 -10.74 -7.39 -2.54
C PHE A 210 -10.70 -8.10 -3.88
N VAL A 211 -10.38 -7.35 -4.94
CA VAL A 211 -10.47 -7.78 -6.35
C VAL A 211 -9.10 -8.13 -6.90
N ALA A 212 -9.06 -9.22 -7.69
CA ALA A 212 -7.85 -9.64 -8.40
C ALA A 212 -7.33 -8.55 -9.35
N ASN A 213 -6.03 -8.34 -9.34
CA ASN A 213 -5.33 -7.40 -10.24
C ASN A 213 -5.85 -5.95 -10.21
N CYS A 214 -6.44 -5.55 -9.08
CA CYS A 214 -6.85 -4.18 -8.82
C CYS A 214 -5.90 -3.56 -7.79
N LEU A 215 -5.25 -2.46 -8.17
CA LEU A 215 -4.39 -1.67 -7.31
C LEU A 215 -5.19 -0.55 -6.67
N TYR A 216 -5.20 -0.47 -5.35
CA TYR A 216 -5.74 0.68 -4.60
C TYR A 216 -4.60 1.55 -4.09
N GLY A 217 -4.69 2.84 -4.32
CA GLY A 217 -3.74 3.81 -3.81
C GLY A 217 -4.41 4.79 -2.86
N PHE A 218 -3.73 5.17 -1.77
CA PHE A 218 -4.19 6.25 -0.91
C PHE A 218 -3.04 7.12 -0.41
N MET A 219 -3.34 8.42 -0.33
CA MET A 219 -2.40 9.43 0.14
C MET A 219 -2.36 9.43 1.67
N ARG A 220 -1.16 9.41 2.23
CA ARG A 220 -0.98 9.53 3.68
C ARG A 220 -1.21 10.97 4.14
N ASN A 221 -2.08 11.13 5.13
CA ASN A 221 -2.19 12.36 5.94
C ASN A 221 -2.48 11.97 7.41
N ASN A 222 -2.68 12.94 8.29
CA ASN A 222 -2.95 12.66 9.71
C ASN A 222 -4.35 12.08 9.96
N TYR A 223 -5.18 11.98 8.94
CA TYR A 223 -6.57 11.50 9.00
C TYR A 223 -6.80 10.26 8.13
N SER A 224 -5.76 9.73 7.49
CA SER A 224 -5.86 8.56 6.62
C SER A 224 -5.97 7.25 7.41
N TRP A 225 -6.94 7.21 8.33
CA TRP A 225 -7.22 6.06 9.16
C TRP A 225 -7.73 4.89 8.34
N HIS A 226 -7.14 3.72 8.55
CA HIS A 226 -7.55 2.51 7.87
C HIS A 226 -7.32 1.26 8.71
N THR A 227 -8.08 0.21 8.37
CA THR A 227 -8.04 -1.11 9.02
C THR A 227 -8.11 -2.21 7.97
N VAL A 228 -7.75 -3.41 8.36
CA VAL A 228 -8.25 -4.65 7.73
C VAL A 228 -9.05 -5.37 8.81
N GLU A 229 -10.34 -5.52 8.57
CA GLU A 229 -11.22 -6.19 9.52
C GLU A 229 -10.95 -7.70 9.50
N PRO A 230 -10.99 -8.37 10.67
CA PRO A 230 -10.95 -9.82 10.73
C PRO A 230 -12.11 -10.43 9.94
N THR A 231 -11.80 -11.47 9.19
CA THR A 231 -12.78 -12.20 8.38
C THR A 231 -12.67 -13.68 8.69
N ASP A 232 -13.80 -14.36 8.74
CA ASP A 232 -13.87 -15.80 8.99
C ASP A 232 -14.35 -16.52 7.74
N VAL A 233 -13.43 -16.94 6.89
CA VAL A 233 -13.70 -17.68 5.65
C VAL A 233 -13.55 -19.17 5.88
N ASN A 234 -12.33 -19.56 6.13
CA ASN A 234 -11.95 -20.92 6.50
C ASN A 234 -10.59 -20.89 7.21
N PRO A 235 -10.26 -21.91 8.02
CA PRO A 235 -9.02 -21.94 8.82
C PRO A 235 -7.72 -21.79 8.03
N ASN A 236 -7.75 -22.19 6.76
CA ASN A 236 -6.55 -22.17 5.88
C ASN A 236 -6.45 -20.91 5.04
N TYR A 237 -7.46 -20.02 5.09
CA TYR A 237 -7.45 -18.80 4.31
C TYR A 237 -6.33 -17.86 4.74
N VAL A 238 -5.62 -17.33 3.74
CA VAL A 238 -4.57 -16.32 3.92
C VAL A 238 -4.79 -15.19 2.91
N ARG A 239 -5.16 -14.03 3.42
CA ARG A 239 -5.27 -12.82 2.61
C ARG A 239 -3.88 -12.38 2.15
N LYS A 240 -3.69 -12.24 0.84
CA LYS A 240 -2.41 -11.88 0.21
C LYS A 240 -2.51 -10.51 -0.43
N SER A 241 -1.54 -9.64 -0.20
CA SER A 241 -1.43 -8.34 -0.88
C SER A 241 0.01 -7.93 -1.09
N LEU A 242 0.30 -7.32 -2.23
CA LEU A 242 1.55 -6.61 -2.47
C LEU A 242 1.36 -5.17 -2.01
N ASN A 243 2.10 -4.80 -0.96
CA ASN A 243 2.03 -3.46 -0.38
C ASN A 243 3.23 -2.66 -0.87
N ILE A 244 3.00 -1.69 -1.77
CA ILE A 244 4.04 -0.85 -2.34
C ILE A 244 3.95 0.52 -1.66
N ASN A 245 5.07 1.04 -1.21
CA ASN A 245 5.13 2.29 -0.48
C ASN A 245 6.10 3.25 -1.15
N LEU A 246 5.65 4.49 -1.36
CA LEU A 246 6.52 5.59 -1.69
C LEU A 246 6.85 6.32 -0.38
N LEU A 247 8.15 6.45 -0.07
CA LEU A 247 8.65 6.88 1.23
C LEU A 247 9.50 8.13 1.10
N TYR A 248 9.26 9.13 1.94
CA TYR A 248 10.21 10.22 2.13
C TYR A 248 11.51 9.66 2.73
N GLN A 249 12.62 10.03 2.14
CA GLN A 249 13.95 9.83 2.71
C GLN A 249 14.36 11.11 3.44
N ASN A 250 14.77 10.97 4.68
CA ASN A 250 15.36 12.05 5.45
C ASN A 250 16.78 12.33 4.97
#